data_845962082bacecc7d2ce5d74e0cffdb7
#
_entry.id   845962082bacecc7d2ce5d74e0cffdb7
#
_cell.length_a   1.000
_cell.length_b   1.000
_cell.length_c   1.000
_cell.angle_alpha   90.00
_cell.angle_beta   90.00
_cell.angle_gamma   90.00
#
_symmetry.space_group_name_H-M   'P 1'
#
loop_
_entity.id
_entity.type
_entity.pdbx_description
1 polymer ?
#
loop_
_entity_poly.entity_id
_entity_poly.type
_entity_poly.pdbx_seq_one_letter_code
_entity_poly.pdbx_strand_id
1 'polypeptide(L)'
;MSRTRSTPAAKRAAASPWEPAVARARQREAKRQAVLQTAARLFNERGFHATSLDDIAERLHVTKPTLYYYVKSKDDILLECVRSALVMMHEGIEAVRRDGGRALDQLIACMRIYAGIVTEEFGKCVIRIGEDPLPAPLKKELRQLKGGIDREFRRLIAEGIAEGSLVACDPKMAAFTLAGALSWIGRWYRDDGGLTPEQVTDQAVELLLGGILARKEPVRARAVPSGVRARKS
;
A
#
# COMPACT_ATOMS: atom_id res chain seq x y z
N MET A 1 40.00 -48.29 -23.75
CA MET A 1 38.74 -48.75 -23.15
C MET A 1 38.35 -47.80 -22.02
N SER A 2 37.58 -46.77 -22.37
CA SER A 2 37.17 -45.71 -21.41
C SER A 2 35.74 -45.99 -20.96
N ARG A 3 35.52 -46.21 -19.66
CA ARG A 3 34.20 -46.41 -19.06
C ARG A 3 33.64 -45.07 -18.64
N THR A 4 32.65 -44.60 -19.36
CA THR A 4 31.80 -43.48 -18.97
C THR A 4 30.91 -43.87 -17.79
N ARG A 5 31.12 -43.22 -16.62
CA ARG A 5 30.23 -43.29 -15.46
C ARG A 5 29.02 -42.38 -15.70
N SER A 6 27.85 -42.97 -15.91
CA SER A 6 26.60 -42.24 -15.90
C SER A 6 26.20 -41.86 -14.46
N THR A 7 26.01 -40.58 -14.23
CA THR A 7 25.48 -40.02 -12.98
C THR A 7 24.00 -40.38 -12.83
N PRO A 8 23.55 -40.92 -11.67
CA PRO A 8 22.15 -41.23 -11.47
C PRO A 8 21.33 -39.93 -11.32
N ALA A 9 20.28 -39.80 -12.09
CA ALA A 9 19.30 -38.75 -11.98
C ALA A 9 18.71 -38.71 -10.56
N ALA A 10 18.78 -37.52 -9.92
CA ALA A 10 18.19 -37.28 -8.61
C ALA A 10 16.67 -37.53 -8.69
N LYS A 11 16.21 -38.60 -8.08
CA LYS A 11 14.77 -38.88 -7.84
C LYS A 11 14.21 -37.73 -7.00
N ARG A 12 13.30 -36.92 -7.58
CA ARG A 12 12.46 -35.99 -6.79
C ARG A 12 11.78 -36.82 -5.70
N ALA A 13 12.17 -36.55 -4.45
CA ALA A 13 11.50 -37.15 -3.30
C ALA A 13 10.01 -36.79 -3.36
N ALA A 14 9.14 -37.78 -3.46
CA ALA A 14 7.71 -37.58 -3.29
C ALA A 14 7.46 -37.02 -1.90
N ALA A 15 6.71 -35.91 -1.82
CA ALA A 15 6.37 -35.28 -0.55
C ALA A 15 5.72 -36.34 0.38
N SER A 16 6.27 -36.46 1.58
CA SER A 16 5.74 -37.39 2.58
C SER A 16 4.29 -37.07 2.90
N PRO A 17 3.35 -38.01 2.93
CA PRO A 17 1.96 -37.76 3.36
C PRO A 17 1.87 -37.26 4.81
N TRP A 18 2.95 -37.31 5.55
CA TRP A 18 3.09 -36.85 6.95
C TRP A 18 3.86 -35.52 7.05
N GLU A 19 3.67 -34.60 6.09
CA GLU A 19 4.23 -33.26 6.24
C GLU A 19 3.80 -32.66 7.59
N PRO A 20 4.73 -32.01 8.35
CA PRO A 20 4.40 -31.37 9.61
C PRO A 20 3.23 -30.37 9.45
N ALA A 21 2.32 -30.31 10.42
CA ALA A 21 1.17 -29.42 10.38
C ALA A 21 1.57 -27.96 10.06
N VAL A 22 2.74 -27.53 10.50
CA VAL A 22 3.32 -26.22 10.20
C VAL A 22 3.62 -26.03 8.70
N ALA A 23 4.15 -27.05 8.01
CA ALA A 23 4.44 -26.97 6.57
C ALA A 23 3.14 -26.85 5.77
N ARG A 24 2.11 -27.63 6.13
CA ARG A 24 0.78 -27.56 5.50
C ARG A 24 0.11 -26.18 5.73
N ALA A 25 0.23 -25.62 6.93
CA ALA A 25 -0.31 -24.30 7.23
C ALA A 25 0.40 -23.21 6.41
N ARG A 26 1.74 -23.25 6.31
CA ARG A 26 2.52 -22.33 5.48
C ARG A 26 2.15 -22.43 4.00
N GLN A 27 2.00 -23.65 3.48
CA GLN A 27 1.61 -23.85 2.09
C GLN A 27 0.19 -23.33 1.82
N ARG A 28 -0.75 -23.55 2.75
CA ARG A 28 -2.11 -23.01 2.65
C ARG A 28 -2.11 -21.49 2.63
N GLU A 29 -1.32 -20.84 3.52
CA GLU A 29 -1.22 -19.39 3.57
C GLU A 29 -0.55 -18.85 2.29
N ALA A 30 0.52 -19.46 1.78
CA ALA A 30 1.13 -19.06 0.52
C ALA A 30 0.13 -19.11 -0.66
N LYS A 31 -0.72 -20.14 -0.72
CA LYS A 31 -1.79 -20.24 -1.73
C LYS A 31 -2.84 -19.15 -1.54
N ARG A 32 -3.24 -18.87 -0.29
CA ARG A 32 -4.18 -17.78 0.02
C ARG A 32 -3.61 -16.43 -0.42
N GLN A 33 -2.34 -16.15 -0.13
CA GLN A 33 -1.66 -14.94 -0.58
C GLN A 33 -1.61 -14.83 -2.12
N ALA A 34 -1.36 -15.92 -2.83
CA ALA A 34 -1.40 -15.94 -4.30
C ALA A 34 -2.80 -15.59 -4.83
N VAL A 35 -3.87 -16.07 -4.18
CA VAL A 35 -5.26 -15.68 -4.52
C VAL A 35 -5.47 -14.19 -4.31
N LEU A 36 -5.07 -13.64 -3.17
CA LEU A 36 -5.24 -12.22 -2.86
C LEU A 36 -4.46 -11.32 -3.82
N GLN A 37 -3.20 -11.65 -4.13
CA GLN A 37 -2.38 -10.88 -5.07
C GLN A 37 -2.95 -10.91 -6.49
N THR A 38 -3.38 -12.08 -6.96
CA THR A 38 -3.99 -12.20 -8.30
C THR A 38 -5.30 -11.41 -8.39
N ALA A 39 -6.13 -11.49 -7.34
CA ALA A 39 -7.37 -10.74 -7.28
C ALA A 39 -7.11 -9.22 -7.23
N ALA A 40 -6.17 -8.76 -6.39
CA ALA A 40 -5.79 -7.36 -6.30
C ALA A 40 -5.34 -6.81 -7.66
N ARG A 41 -4.52 -7.57 -8.40
CA ARG A 41 -4.10 -7.21 -9.76
C ARG A 41 -5.29 -7.08 -10.70
N LEU A 42 -6.18 -8.04 -10.73
CA LEU A 42 -7.40 -7.99 -11.56
C LEU A 42 -8.31 -6.82 -11.17
N PHE A 43 -8.47 -6.55 -9.88
CA PHE A 43 -9.23 -5.39 -9.39
C PHE A 43 -8.60 -4.07 -9.83
N ASN A 44 -7.29 -3.97 -9.83
CA ASN A 44 -6.55 -2.78 -10.28
C ASN A 44 -6.58 -2.60 -11.80
N GLU A 45 -6.60 -3.70 -12.57
CA GLU A 45 -6.63 -3.69 -14.05
C GLU A 45 -8.03 -3.40 -14.60
N ARG A 46 -9.06 -4.10 -14.09
CA ARG A 46 -10.41 -4.13 -14.67
C ARG A 46 -11.46 -3.43 -13.81
N GLY A 47 -11.12 -3.12 -12.57
CA GLY A 47 -12.06 -2.62 -11.57
C GLY A 47 -12.71 -3.74 -10.75
N PHE A 48 -13.11 -3.40 -9.52
CA PHE A 48 -13.70 -4.34 -8.58
C PHE A 48 -15.00 -4.97 -9.11
N HIS A 49 -15.92 -4.16 -9.62
CA HIS A 49 -17.24 -4.64 -10.06
C HIS A 49 -17.16 -5.51 -11.31
N ALA A 50 -16.23 -5.21 -12.22
CA ALA A 50 -16.05 -5.94 -13.48
C ALA A 50 -15.23 -7.24 -13.32
N THR A 51 -14.70 -7.55 -12.13
CA THR A 51 -13.95 -8.77 -11.85
C THR A 51 -14.84 -9.77 -11.11
N SER A 52 -14.87 -11.01 -11.57
CA SER A 52 -15.57 -12.14 -10.94
C SER A 52 -14.61 -13.10 -10.24
N LEU A 53 -15.15 -14.01 -9.39
CA LEU A 53 -14.35 -15.10 -8.83
C LEU A 53 -13.93 -16.11 -9.91
N ASP A 54 -14.69 -16.22 -11.01
CA ASP A 54 -14.33 -17.07 -12.13
C ASP A 54 -13.10 -16.54 -12.86
N ASP A 55 -12.99 -15.22 -13.08
CA ASP A 55 -11.80 -14.57 -13.67
C ASP A 55 -10.55 -14.84 -12.81
N ILE A 56 -10.71 -14.80 -11.48
CA ILE A 56 -9.59 -15.05 -10.55
C ILE A 56 -9.18 -16.53 -10.62
N ALA A 57 -10.13 -17.45 -10.63
CA ALA A 57 -9.87 -18.88 -10.73
C ALA A 57 -9.19 -19.23 -12.07
N GLU A 58 -9.65 -18.67 -13.17
CA GLU A 58 -9.05 -18.82 -14.50
C GLU A 58 -7.60 -18.32 -14.53
N ARG A 59 -7.34 -17.13 -14.00
CA ARG A 59 -6.00 -16.55 -13.95
C ARG A 59 -5.02 -17.38 -13.12
N LEU A 60 -5.52 -18.05 -12.08
CA LEU A 60 -4.74 -18.96 -11.23
C LEU A 60 -4.65 -20.39 -11.75
N HIS A 61 -5.32 -20.71 -12.84
CA HIS A 61 -5.46 -22.08 -13.37
C HIS A 61 -6.00 -23.07 -12.32
N VAL A 62 -6.99 -22.64 -11.54
CA VAL A 62 -7.68 -23.48 -10.56
C VAL A 62 -9.19 -23.49 -10.80
N THR A 63 -9.90 -24.43 -10.16
CA THR A 63 -11.36 -24.46 -10.21
C THR A 63 -11.97 -23.49 -9.19
N LYS A 64 -13.18 -22.98 -9.46
CA LYS A 64 -13.91 -22.11 -8.52
C LYS A 64 -14.13 -22.75 -7.12
N PRO A 65 -14.46 -24.06 -6.97
CA PRO A 65 -14.47 -24.71 -5.67
C PRO A 65 -13.14 -24.65 -4.92
N THR A 66 -12.01 -24.76 -5.65
CA THR A 66 -10.67 -24.61 -5.07
C THR A 66 -10.46 -23.19 -4.52
N LEU A 67 -10.96 -22.18 -5.22
CA LEU A 67 -10.87 -20.79 -4.76
C LEU A 67 -11.64 -20.58 -3.45
N TYR A 68 -12.85 -21.10 -3.34
CA TYR A 68 -13.68 -21.00 -2.13
C TYR A 68 -13.06 -21.66 -0.89
N TYR A 69 -12.10 -22.54 -1.06
CA TYR A 69 -11.33 -23.08 0.07
C TYR A 69 -10.46 -22.03 0.76
N TYR A 70 -10.06 -20.97 0.04
CA TYR A 70 -9.15 -19.92 0.53
C TYR A 70 -9.86 -18.62 0.86
N VAL A 71 -10.96 -18.29 0.17
CA VAL A 71 -11.69 -17.03 0.29
C VAL A 71 -13.20 -17.27 0.24
N LYS A 72 -13.97 -16.42 0.94
CA LYS A 72 -15.42 -16.59 1.07
C LYS A 72 -16.19 -15.85 -0.02
N SER A 73 -15.75 -14.65 -0.36
CA SER A 73 -16.40 -13.77 -1.32
C SER A 73 -15.42 -12.80 -1.94
N LYS A 74 -15.85 -12.08 -2.96
CA LYS A 74 -15.09 -11.00 -3.57
C LYS A 74 -14.86 -9.84 -2.60
N ASP A 75 -15.85 -9.53 -1.75
CA ASP A 75 -15.75 -8.51 -0.71
C ASP A 75 -14.73 -8.90 0.37
N ASP A 76 -14.68 -10.18 0.75
CA ASP A 76 -13.68 -10.74 1.67
C ASP A 76 -12.25 -10.57 1.11
N ILE A 77 -12.07 -10.82 -0.19
CA ILE A 77 -10.79 -10.59 -0.86
C ILE A 77 -10.41 -9.11 -0.82
N LEU A 78 -11.32 -8.21 -1.19
CA LEU A 78 -11.04 -6.78 -1.18
C LEU A 78 -10.71 -6.28 0.22
N LEU A 79 -11.47 -6.72 1.23
CA LEU A 79 -11.20 -6.39 2.63
C LEU A 79 -9.77 -6.81 3.03
N GLU A 80 -9.38 -8.04 2.70
CA GLU A 80 -8.06 -8.55 3.05
C GLU A 80 -6.93 -7.81 2.29
N CYS A 81 -7.14 -7.44 1.02
CA CYS A 81 -6.18 -6.63 0.27
C CYS A 81 -5.97 -5.26 0.93
N VAL A 82 -7.08 -4.58 1.25
CA VAL A 82 -7.02 -3.25 1.90
C VAL A 82 -6.43 -3.35 3.31
N ARG A 83 -6.85 -4.35 4.09
CA ARG A 83 -6.31 -4.60 5.43
C ARG A 83 -4.80 -4.86 5.39
N SER A 84 -4.33 -5.70 4.47
CA SER A 84 -2.91 -6.02 4.31
C SER A 84 -2.07 -4.77 4.06
N ALA A 85 -2.49 -3.89 3.15
CA ALA A 85 -1.77 -2.64 2.89
C ALA A 85 -1.73 -1.71 4.12
N LEU A 86 -2.84 -1.60 4.87
CA LEU A 86 -2.90 -0.77 6.07
C LEU A 86 -2.07 -1.38 7.22
N VAL A 87 -2.05 -2.70 7.37
CA VAL A 87 -1.21 -3.39 8.35
C VAL A 87 0.27 -3.18 8.02
N MET A 88 0.69 -3.36 6.76
CA MET A 88 2.06 -3.07 6.32
C MET A 88 2.47 -1.63 6.66
N MET A 89 1.57 -0.66 6.47
CA MET A 89 1.84 0.73 6.84
C MET A 89 2.01 0.91 8.35
N HIS A 90 1.16 0.28 9.17
CA HIS A 90 1.30 0.33 10.63
C HIS A 90 2.59 -0.32 11.12
N GLU A 91 2.94 -1.49 10.59
CA GLU A 91 4.18 -2.19 10.94
C GLU A 91 5.41 -1.34 10.57
N GLY A 92 5.38 -0.68 9.40
CA GLY A 92 6.42 0.25 8.98
C GLY A 92 6.54 1.46 9.91
N ILE A 93 5.44 2.09 10.28
CA ILE A 93 5.41 3.20 11.25
C ILE A 93 5.97 2.76 12.61
N GLU A 94 5.57 1.60 13.11
CA GLU A 94 6.08 1.08 14.39
C GLU A 94 7.58 0.72 14.32
N ALA A 95 8.08 0.29 13.17
CA ALA A 95 9.52 0.09 12.97
C ALA A 95 10.27 1.43 13.04
N VAL A 96 9.82 2.44 12.31
CA VAL A 96 10.39 3.80 12.33
C VAL A 96 10.38 4.38 13.74
N ARG A 97 9.29 4.20 14.49
CA ARG A 97 9.17 4.66 15.87
C ARG A 97 10.17 3.98 16.80
N ARG A 98 10.39 2.68 16.65
CA ARG A 98 11.36 1.93 17.46
C ARG A 98 12.79 2.34 17.17
N ASP A 99 13.12 2.63 15.90
CA ASP A 99 14.45 3.10 15.49
C ASP A 99 14.74 4.50 16.02
N GLY A 100 13.69 5.30 16.30
CA GLY A 100 13.80 6.63 16.87
C GLY A 100 14.42 7.65 15.91
N GLY A 101 15.08 8.65 16.45
CA GLY A 101 15.70 9.74 15.68
C GLY A 101 14.85 11.01 15.66
N ARG A 102 15.27 12.02 14.88
CA ARG A 102 14.55 13.30 14.79
C ARG A 102 13.21 13.12 14.09
N ALA A 103 12.25 13.96 14.44
CA ALA A 103 10.90 13.88 13.88
C ALA A 103 10.89 14.00 12.33
N LEU A 104 11.74 14.85 11.76
CA LEU A 104 11.88 14.98 10.31
C LEU A 104 12.35 13.67 9.65
N ASP A 105 13.35 13.00 10.23
CA ASP A 105 13.93 11.77 9.68
C ASP A 105 12.87 10.64 9.74
N GLN A 106 12.11 10.56 10.83
CA GLN A 106 10.98 9.63 10.98
C GLN A 106 9.85 9.94 9.96
N LEU A 107 9.52 11.22 9.75
CA LEU A 107 8.50 11.62 8.77
C LEU A 107 8.92 11.21 7.36
N ILE A 108 10.18 11.45 6.97
CA ILE A 108 10.73 11.02 5.68
C ILE A 108 10.61 9.51 5.51
N ALA A 109 10.99 8.74 6.55
CA ALA A 109 10.88 7.28 6.51
C ALA A 109 9.41 6.81 6.35
N CYS A 110 8.48 7.40 7.10
CA CYS A 110 7.05 7.10 6.98
C CYS A 110 6.50 7.47 5.59
N MET A 111 6.91 8.60 5.01
CA MET A 111 6.53 9.00 3.65
C MET A 111 7.05 8.02 2.60
N ARG A 112 8.28 7.54 2.73
CA ARG A 112 8.87 6.52 1.84
C ARG A 112 8.11 5.20 1.92
N ILE A 113 7.80 4.74 3.13
CA ILE A 113 6.99 3.53 3.35
C ILE A 113 5.62 3.68 2.70
N TYR A 114 4.97 4.82 2.92
CA TYR A 114 3.65 5.11 2.31
C TYR A 114 3.72 5.07 0.79
N ALA A 115 4.66 5.79 0.19
CA ALA A 115 4.84 5.83 -1.26
C ALA A 115 5.16 4.44 -1.84
N GLY A 116 6.01 3.66 -1.19
CA GLY A 116 6.30 2.28 -1.59
C GLY A 116 5.05 1.40 -1.57
N ILE A 117 4.27 1.43 -0.47
CA ILE A 117 3.04 0.62 -0.34
C ILE A 117 2.02 0.96 -1.44
N VAL A 118 1.83 2.23 -1.79
CA VAL A 118 0.83 2.60 -2.81
C VAL A 118 1.24 2.24 -4.23
N THR A 119 2.49 1.85 -4.48
CA THR A 119 2.93 1.26 -5.75
C THR A 119 2.67 -0.24 -5.84
N GLU A 120 2.44 -0.91 -4.70
CA GLU A 120 2.14 -2.33 -4.62
C GLU A 120 0.67 -2.63 -4.90
N GLU A 121 0.35 -3.87 -5.29
CA GLU A 121 -1.02 -4.25 -5.68
C GLU A 121 -2.05 -4.02 -4.59
N PHE A 122 -1.75 -4.33 -3.33
CA PHE A 122 -2.67 -4.10 -2.22
C PHE A 122 -2.85 -2.61 -1.91
N GLY A 123 -1.77 -1.83 -1.99
CA GLY A 123 -1.84 -0.38 -1.82
C GLY A 123 -2.63 0.29 -2.94
N LYS A 124 -2.44 -0.14 -4.20
CA LYS A 124 -3.26 0.32 -5.34
C LYS A 124 -4.75 0.06 -5.09
N CYS A 125 -5.15 -1.09 -4.50
CA CYS A 125 -6.53 -1.37 -4.14
C CYS A 125 -7.09 -0.34 -3.15
N VAL A 126 -6.31 0.07 -2.12
CA VAL A 126 -6.73 1.10 -1.16
C VAL A 126 -7.04 2.42 -1.87
N ILE A 127 -6.23 2.78 -2.85
CA ILE A 127 -6.29 4.09 -3.54
C ILE A 127 -7.31 4.10 -4.69
N ARG A 128 -7.37 3.03 -5.48
CA ARG A 128 -8.19 2.97 -6.71
C ARG A 128 -9.62 2.58 -6.44
N ILE A 129 -9.84 1.65 -5.52
CA ILE A 129 -11.16 1.10 -5.21
C ILE A 129 -11.68 1.71 -3.91
N GLY A 130 -10.81 1.80 -2.91
CA GLY A 130 -11.16 2.31 -1.59
C GLY A 130 -12.04 1.33 -0.79
N GLU A 131 -12.88 1.91 0.07
CA GLU A 131 -13.77 1.16 0.97
C GLU A 131 -15.24 1.16 0.50
N ASP A 132 -15.56 1.89 -0.58
CA ASP A 132 -16.95 2.10 -1.01
C ASP A 132 -17.75 0.82 -1.29
N PRO A 133 -17.17 -0.23 -1.90
CA PRO A 133 -17.89 -1.48 -2.11
C PRO A 133 -18.15 -2.28 -0.84
N LEU A 134 -17.45 -1.98 0.27
CA LEU A 134 -17.49 -2.79 1.48
C LEU A 134 -18.69 -2.47 2.39
N PRO A 135 -19.19 -3.44 3.17
CA PRO A 135 -20.23 -3.22 4.17
C PRO A 135 -19.81 -2.23 5.26
N ALA A 136 -20.80 -1.52 5.85
CA ALA A 136 -20.56 -0.46 6.83
C ALA A 136 -19.69 -0.85 8.04
N PRO A 137 -19.80 -2.04 8.66
CA PRO A 137 -18.91 -2.44 9.76
C PRO A 137 -17.44 -2.49 9.35
N LEU A 138 -17.16 -3.00 8.15
CA LEU A 138 -15.79 -3.12 7.62
C LEU A 138 -15.21 -1.74 7.26
N LYS A 139 -16.03 -0.84 6.73
CA LYS A 139 -15.64 0.56 6.52
C LYS A 139 -15.20 1.23 7.81
N LYS A 140 -15.88 0.96 8.93
CA LYS A 140 -15.52 1.52 10.25
C LYS A 140 -14.14 1.03 10.70
N GLU A 141 -13.86 -0.27 10.57
CA GLU A 141 -12.55 -0.85 10.89
C GLU A 141 -11.43 -0.20 10.07
N LEU A 142 -11.59 -0.12 8.75
CA LEU A 142 -10.59 0.48 7.87
C LEU A 142 -10.36 1.97 8.16
N ARG A 143 -11.40 2.72 8.50
CA ARG A 143 -11.26 4.12 8.92
C ARG A 143 -10.48 4.28 10.21
N GLN A 144 -10.61 3.35 11.15
CA GLN A 144 -9.81 3.36 12.39
C GLN A 144 -8.32 3.15 12.08
N LEU A 145 -7.99 2.20 11.18
CA LEU A 145 -6.62 1.96 10.73
C LEU A 145 -6.04 3.20 10.02
N LYS A 146 -6.77 3.77 9.06
CA LYS A 146 -6.36 5.01 8.38
C LYS A 146 -6.15 6.17 9.36
N GLY A 147 -7.03 6.30 10.37
CA GLY A 147 -6.90 7.31 11.40
C GLY A 147 -5.65 7.17 12.27
N GLY A 148 -5.12 5.97 12.44
CA GLY A 148 -3.83 5.73 13.09
C GLY A 148 -2.66 6.34 12.31
N ILE A 149 -2.64 6.11 11.02
CA ILE A 149 -1.62 6.66 10.10
C ILE A 149 -1.67 8.20 10.11
N ASP A 150 -2.85 8.79 9.98
CA ASP A 150 -3.04 10.24 10.02
C ASP A 150 -2.55 10.86 11.32
N ARG A 151 -2.88 10.26 12.47
CA ARG A 151 -2.38 10.76 13.77
C ARG A 151 -0.87 10.74 13.86
N GLU A 152 -0.22 9.71 13.34
CA GLU A 152 1.24 9.62 13.38
C GLU A 152 1.91 10.69 12.51
N PHE A 153 1.41 10.90 11.30
CA PHE A 153 1.92 11.99 10.44
C PHE A 153 1.78 13.35 11.13
N ARG A 154 0.62 13.64 11.74
CA ARG A 154 0.41 14.90 12.48
C ARG A 154 1.35 15.04 13.66
N ARG A 155 1.60 13.94 14.41
CA ARG A 155 2.52 13.93 15.54
C ARG A 155 3.94 14.32 15.07
N LEU A 156 4.44 13.62 14.05
CA LEU A 156 5.78 13.85 13.51
C LEU A 156 5.94 15.27 12.95
N ILE A 157 4.91 15.80 12.29
CA ILE A 157 4.94 17.19 11.79
C ILE A 157 4.96 18.18 12.95
N ALA A 158 4.13 17.98 13.99
CA ALA A 158 4.12 18.87 15.15
C ALA A 158 5.45 18.86 15.92
N GLU A 159 6.05 17.68 16.08
CA GLU A 159 7.37 17.54 16.69
C GLU A 159 8.46 18.19 15.83
N GLY A 160 8.45 17.98 14.50
CA GLY A 160 9.41 18.63 13.59
C GLY A 160 9.31 20.16 13.59
N ILE A 161 8.11 20.72 13.77
CA ILE A 161 7.92 22.17 13.96
C ILE A 161 8.53 22.60 15.31
N ALA A 162 8.28 21.86 16.38
CA ALA A 162 8.84 22.15 17.70
C ALA A 162 10.37 22.05 17.73
N GLU A 163 10.95 21.11 16.99
CA GLU A 163 12.41 20.94 16.82
C GLU A 163 13.03 22.02 15.89
N GLY A 164 12.21 22.79 15.17
CA GLY A 164 12.67 23.75 14.18
C GLY A 164 13.15 23.12 12.85
N SER A 165 12.93 21.84 12.64
CA SER A 165 13.26 21.12 11.40
C SER A 165 12.19 21.29 10.30
N LEU A 166 10.98 21.67 10.68
CA LEU A 166 9.87 22.01 9.77
C LEU A 166 9.40 23.45 10.00
N VAL A 167 8.91 24.09 8.95
CA VAL A 167 8.30 25.42 9.04
C VAL A 167 6.99 25.37 9.82
N ALA A 168 6.65 26.47 10.51
CA ALA A 168 5.37 26.59 11.21
C ALA A 168 4.20 26.46 10.22
N CYS A 169 3.34 25.46 10.43
CA CYS A 169 2.14 25.20 9.63
C CYS A 169 1.10 24.45 10.47
N ASP A 170 -0.11 24.29 9.96
CA ASP A 170 -1.12 23.43 10.55
C ASP A 170 -0.74 21.95 10.30
N PRO A 171 -0.45 21.14 11.35
CA PRO A 171 -0.06 19.75 11.18
C PRO A 171 -1.11 18.88 10.49
N LYS A 172 -2.40 19.20 10.66
CA LYS A 172 -3.49 18.47 10.01
C LYS A 172 -3.50 18.75 8.50
N MET A 173 -3.38 20.01 8.11
CA MET A 173 -3.34 20.39 6.69
C MET A 173 -2.10 19.82 6.01
N ALA A 174 -0.94 19.89 6.66
CA ALA A 174 0.30 19.33 6.14
C ALA A 174 0.18 17.80 5.98
N ALA A 175 -0.32 17.07 7.00
CA ALA A 175 -0.51 15.62 6.93
C ALA A 175 -1.46 15.24 5.77
N PHE A 176 -2.59 15.92 5.60
CA PHE A 176 -3.51 15.65 4.50
C PHE A 176 -2.91 15.95 3.13
N THR A 177 -2.13 17.04 3.02
CA THR A 177 -1.47 17.39 1.76
C THR A 177 -0.43 16.34 1.37
N LEU A 178 0.43 15.95 2.32
CA LEU A 178 1.45 14.92 2.09
C LEU A 178 0.82 13.57 1.75
N ALA A 179 -0.12 13.09 2.56
CA ALA A 179 -0.81 11.83 2.33
C ALA A 179 -1.60 11.83 1.02
N GLY A 180 -2.26 12.93 0.67
CA GLY A 180 -2.98 13.09 -0.59
C GLY A 180 -2.06 13.00 -1.81
N ALA A 181 -0.94 13.69 -1.77
CA ALA A 181 0.06 13.67 -2.85
C ALA A 181 0.68 12.27 -3.01
N LEU A 182 1.05 11.61 -1.90
CA LEU A 182 1.59 10.25 -1.93
C LEU A 182 0.54 9.24 -2.42
N SER A 183 -0.71 9.36 -1.97
CA SER A 183 -1.81 8.52 -2.44
C SER A 183 -2.02 8.60 -3.95
N TRP A 184 -1.83 9.80 -4.52
CA TRP A 184 -2.00 10.01 -5.96
C TRP A 184 -1.05 9.14 -6.80
N ILE A 185 0.13 8.77 -6.27
CA ILE A 185 1.06 7.84 -6.91
C ILE A 185 0.36 6.52 -7.27
N GLY A 186 -0.43 5.95 -6.36
CA GLY A 186 -1.16 4.70 -6.61
C GLY A 186 -2.19 4.76 -7.75
N ARG A 187 -2.59 5.98 -8.19
CA ARG A 187 -3.50 6.18 -9.33
C ARG A 187 -2.79 6.07 -10.67
N TRP A 188 -1.62 6.68 -10.80
CA TRP A 188 -0.93 6.79 -12.08
C TRP A 188 0.28 5.88 -12.24
N TYR A 189 0.87 5.42 -11.14
CA TYR A 189 2.04 4.57 -11.21
C TYR A 189 1.75 3.25 -11.95
N ARG A 190 2.68 2.88 -12.83
CA ARG A 190 2.63 1.66 -13.63
C ARG A 190 4.00 0.99 -13.60
N ASP A 191 4.00 -0.35 -13.42
CA ASP A 191 5.21 -1.15 -13.33
C ASP A 191 5.97 -1.24 -14.68
N ASP A 192 5.27 -0.99 -15.80
CA ASP A 192 5.83 -0.89 -17.16
C ASP A 192 6.31 0.53 -17.52
N GLY A 193 6.30 1.46 -16.55
CA GLY A 193 6.77 2.83 -16.70
C GLY A 193 8.31 2.95 -16.67
N GLY A 194 8.81 4.15 -16.98
CA GLY A 194 10.25 4.42 -17.02
C GLY A 194 10.93 4.60 -15.65
N LEU A 195 10.19 4.60 -14.54
CA LEU A 195 10.69 4.81 -13.17
C LEU A 195 10.35 3.60 -12.28
N THR A 196 11.32 3.20 -11.45
CA THR A 196 11.08 2.18 -10.42
C THR A 196 10.26 2.74 -9.25
N PRO A 197 9.63 1.89 -8.40
CA PRO A 197 8.93 2.34 -7.20
C PRO A 197 9.81 3.21 -6.30
N GLU A 198 11.07 2.85 -6.14
CA GLU A 198 12.06 3.57 -5.33
C GLU A 198 12.34 4.96 -5.90
N GLN A 199 12.56 5.05 -7.23
CA GLN A 199 12.80 6.33 -7.91
C GLN A 199 11.61 7.28 -7.81
N VAL A 200 10.38 6.76 -7.98
CA VAL A 200 9.15 7.54 -7.80
C VAL A 200 9.02 8.02 -6.36
N THR A 201 9.29 7.13 -5.40
CA THR A 201 9.22 7.44 -3.97
C THR A 201 10.20 8.54 -3.59
N ASP A 202 11.47 8.40 -3.97
CA ASP A 202 12.51 9.37 -3.62
C ASP A 202 12.24 10.75 -4.22
N GLN A 203 11.87 10.80 -5.51
CA GLN A 203 11.51 12.06 -6.17
C GLN A 203 10.28 12.71 -5.56
N ALA A 204 9.24 11.92 -5.23
CA ALA A 204 8.03 12.45 -4.60
C ALA A 204 8.31 13.04 -3.21
N VAL A 205 9.09 12.32 -2.39
CA VAL A 205 9.46 12.81 -1.05
C VAL A 205 10.32 14.06 -1.13
N GLU A 206 11.31 14.10 -2.04
CA GLU A 206 12.16 15.26 -2.26
C GLU A 206 11.34 16.50 -2.68
N LEU A 207 10.44 16.34 -3.66
CA LEU A 207 9.57 17.43 -4.12
C LEU A 207 8.61 17.92 -3.04
N LEU A 208 8.03 17.00 -2.24
CA LEU A 208 7.06 17.37 -1.21
C LEU A 208 7.71 18.09 -0.02
N LEU A 209 8.93 17.75 0.33
CA LEU A 209 9.66 18.38 1.44
C LEU A 209 10.49 19.59 0.98
N GLY A 210 11.08 19.53 -0.22
CA GLY A 210 11.92 20.61 -0.76
C GLY A 210 11.13 21.69 -1.50
N GLY A 211 9.93 21.37 -1.96
CA GLY A 211 9.14 22.25 -2.83
C GLY A 211 9.71 22.38 -4.24
N ILE A 212 9.05 23.17 -5.08
CA ILE A 212 9.45 23.45 -6.47
C ILE A 212 10.00 24.87 -6.66
N LEU A 213 10.08 25.64 -5.57
CA LEU A 213 10.61 27.00 -5.62
C LEU A 213 12.14 26.97 -5.59
N ALA A 214 12.77 27.73 -6.48
CA ALA A 214 14.16 28.11 -6.30
C ALA A 214 14.27 28.91 -4.99
N ARG A 215 15.15 28.52 -4.09
CA ARG A 215 15.28 28.88 -2.66
C ARG A 215 15.24 30.35 -2.28
N LYS A 216 14.87 31.28 -3.15
CA LYS A 216 14.98 32.74 -2.92
C LYS A 216 13.66 33.54 -2.95
N GLU A 217 12.53 32.95 -3.31
CA GLU A 217 11.28 33.70 -3.34
C GLU A 217 10.28 33.17 -2.32
N PRO A 218 9.92 33.96 -1.28
CA PRO A 218 8.83 33.58 -0.37
C PRO A 218 7.51 33.56 -1.17
N VAL A 219 6.75 32.46 -1.08
CA VAL A 219 5.37 32.42 -1.59
C VAL A 219 4.56 33.44 -0.84
N ARG A 220 4.34 34.61 -1.44
CA ARG A 220 3.39 35.58 -0.89
C ARG A 220 2.00 34.97 -0.99
N ALA A 221 1.37 34.70 0.15
CA ALA A 221 -0.03 34.32 0.20
C ALA A 221 -0.83 35.39 -0.54
N ARG A 222 -1.31 35.05 -1.73
CA ARG A 222 -2.22 35.92 -2.48
C ARG A 222 -3.53 35.94 -1.71
N ALA A 223 -3.95 37.08 -1.20
CA ALA A 223 -5.26 37.23 -0.59
C ALA A 223 -6.30 36.67 -1.58
N VAL A 224 -7.09 35.68 -1.16
CA VAL A 224 -8.21 35.21 -1.95
C VAL A 224 -9.19 36.38 -2.08
N PRO A 225 -9.58 36.79 -3.31
CA PRO A 225 -10.54 37.86 -3.46
C PRO A 225 -11.81 37.47 -2.72
N SER A 226 -12.31 38.35 -1.85
CA SER A 226 -13.50 38.16 -1.00
C SER A 226 -14.80 38.21 -1.80
N GLY A 227 -14.91 37.47 -2.92
CA GLY A 227 -15.99 37.58 -3.89
C GLY A 227 -16.73 36.29 -4.27
N VAL A 228 -16.34 35.11 -3.74
CA VAL A 228 -17.09 33.88 -4.05
C VAL A 228 -18.09 33.58 -2.93
N ARG A 229 -19.21 34.34 -2.93
CA ARG A 229 -20.41 33.91 -2.17
C ARG A 229 -20.99 32.68 -2.84
N ALA A 230 -21.02 31.55 -2.10
CA ALA A 230 -21.76 30.37 -2.48
C ALA A 230 -23.23 30.77 -2.74
N ARG A 231 -23.69 30.62 -3.96
CA ARG A 231 -25.14 30.66 -4.26
C ARG A 231 -25.74 29.38 -3.65
N LYS A 232 -26.51 29.54 -2.58
CA LYS A 232 -27.44 28.52 -2.12
C LYS A 232 -28.59 28.45 -3.16
N SER A 233 -28.77 27.30 -3.72
CA SER A 233 -30.04 26.85 -4.33
C SER A 233 -30.35 25.49 -3.76
#